data_7d2bf7a01dc86a0c3a69a3c1611d4ab8
#
_entry.id   7d2bf7a01dc86a0c3a69a3c1611d4ab8
#
_cell.length_a   1.000
_cell.length_b   1.000
_cell.length_c   1.000
_cell.angle_alpha   90.00
_cell.angle_beta   90.00
_cell.angle_gamma   90.00
#
_symmetry.space_group_name_H-M   'P 1'
#
loop_
_entity.id
_entity.type
_entity.pdbx_description
1 polymer ?
#
loop_
_entity_poly.entity_id
_entity_poly.type
_entity_poly.pdbx_seq_one_letter_code
_entity_poly.pdbx_strand_id
1 'polypeptide(L)'
;ARALAAQWRERMTRPEDRVGAALALFREQAFYYTLTPPLLGADSVDDFLFRTRQGFCEHYASAFVFLMRAAGVPARVVTGYQGGEANDLGGYFIVRQSDAHAWAEVWLAGRGWARVDPTAAVAPGRVRDGLYAAVADPGLLPFLARRGGGGEYEWLRQLALTWDALNNSWNEWVLAYGPDRQKEFLSGLGFGPVDWAEMTVAMTVTLGGFGLLVIGWRWRRRGTRDPVARAWQRFCARLARRGLARGPHEGPL
;
A
#
# COMPACT_ATOMS: atom_id res chain seq x y z
N ALA A 1 21.56 -20.72 25.83
CA ALA A 1 22.26 -19.94 24.81
C ALA A 1 23.63 -19.46 25.28
N ARG A 2 23.72 -18.87 26.48
CA ARG A 2 25.01 -18.34 27.00
C ARG A 2 26.09 -19.40 27.12
N ALA A 3 25.79 -20.60 27.64
CA ALA A 3 26.73 -21.69 27.78
C ALA A 3 27.27 -22.15 26.41
N LEU A 4 26.40 -22.26 25.40
CA LEU A 4 26.81 -22.60 24.03
C LEU A 4 27.73 -21.53 23.42
N ALA A 5 27.39 -20.25 23.60
CA ALA A 5 28.20 -19.15 23.11
C ALA A 5 29.59 -19.08 23.82
N ALA A 6 29.64 -19.37 25.11
CA ALA A 6 30.90 -19.47 25.86
C ALA A 6 31.81 -20.56 25.28
N GLN A 7 31.28 -21.77 25.01
CA GLN A 7 32.01 -22.84 24.34
C GLN A 7 32.59 -22.43 22.99
N TRP A 8 31.82 -21.70 22.18
CA TRP A 8 32.33 -21.19 20.90
C TRP A 8 33.43 -20.16 21.10
N ARG A 9 33.30 -19.29 22.09
CA ARG A 9 34.33 -18.30 22.42
C ARG A 9 35.64 -18.95 22.84
N GLU A 10 35.62 -20.05 23.58
CA GLU A 10 36.80 -20.79 24.03
C GLU A 10 37.46 -21.60 22.90
N ARG A 11 36.64 -22.25 22.05
CA ARG A 11 37.12 -23.18 21.03
C ARG A 11 37.51 -22.51 19.70
N MET A 12 36.92 -21.34 19.42
CA MET A 12 37.09 -20.66 18.12
C MET A 12 37.72 -19.29 18.35
N THR A 13 38.89 -19.08 17.77
CA THR A 13 39.65 -17.82 17.91
C THR A 13 39.05 -16.74 17.01
N ARG A 14 38.64 -17.10 15.79
CA ARG A 14 38.15 -16.14 14.77
C ARG A 14 36.68 -15.87 14.93
N PRO A 15 36.25 -14.60 14.85
CA PRO A 15 34.82 -14.23 14.85
C PRO A 15 34.01 -14.91 13.75
N GLU A 16 34.60 -15.07 12.55
CA GLU A 16 33.94 -15.69 11.39
C GLU A 16 33.58 -17.16 11.67
N ASP A 17 34.42 -17.90 12.41
CA ASP A 17 34.15 -19.30 12.75
C ASP A 17 32.93 -19.40 13.70
N ARG A 18 32.77 -18.44 14.62
CA ARG A 18 31.58 -18.35 15.51
C ARG A 18 30.33 -18.04 14.73
N VAL A 19 30.41 -17.12 13.73
CA VAL A 19 29.31 -16.85 12.79
C VAL A 19 28.92 -18.12 12.03
N GLY A 20 29.91 -18.84 11.50
CA GLY A 20 29.72 -20.11 10.79
C GLY A 20 29.05 -21.17 11.67
N ALA A 21 29.47 -21.30 12.94
CA ALA A 21 28.90 -22.24 13.89
C ALA A 21 27.43 -21.94 14.21
N ALA A 22 27.05 -20.65 14.35
CA ALA A 22 25.69 -20.27 14.57
C ALA A 22 24.79 -20.53 13.36
N LEU A 23 25.29 -20.29 12.14
CA LEU A 23 24.55 -20.63 10.92
C LEU A 23 24.43 -22.14 10.72
N ALA A 24 25.46 -22.91 11.05
CA ALA A 24 25.42 -24.37 11.04
C ALA A 24 24.40 -24.92 12.03
N LEU A 25 24.30 -24.36 13.23
CA LEU A 25 23.28 -24.72 14.21
C LEU A 25 21.87 -24.62 13.62
N PHE A 26 21.54 -23.52 12.95
CA PHE A 26 20.22 -23.35 12.33
C PHE A 26 19.99 -24.27 11.14
N ARG A 27 21.01 -24.55 10.35
CA ARG A 27 20.91 -25.39 9.14
C ARG A 27 20.84 -26.88 9.45
N GLU A 28 21.60 -27.34 10.47
CA GLU A 28 21.81 -28.77 10.72
C GLU A 28 20.82 -29.34 11.75
N GLN A 29 20.24 -28.47 12.58
CA GLN A 29 19.20 -28.89 13.51
C GLN A 29 17.80 -28.64 12.93
N ALA A 30 16.79 -29.32 13.50
CA ALA A 30 15.41 -29.23 13.06
C ALA A 30 14.77 -27.90 13.45
N PHE A 31 15.16 -26.82 12.77
CA PHE A 31 14.51 -25.52 12.86
C PHE A 31 13.50 -25.35 11.72
N TYR A 32 12.35 -24.74 12.05
CA TYR A 32 11.25 -24.56 11.11
C TYR A 32 10.85 -23.10 11.01
N TYR A 33 10.74 -22.61 9.77
CA TYR A 33 10.20 -21.26 9.53
C TYR A 33 8.68 -21.30 9.52
N THR A 34 8.04 -20.50 10.39
CA THR A 34 6.57 -20.38 10.47
C THR A 34 6.20 -18.97 10.92
N LEU A 35 5.07 -18.46 10.42
CA LEU A 35 4.51 -17.17 10.83
C LEU A 35 3.61 -17.28 12.07
N THR A 36 3.29 -18.49 12.49
CA THR A 36 2.47 -18.78 13.66
C THR A 36 3.24 -19.65 14.67
N PRO A 37 4.39 -19.15 15.19
CA PRO A 37 5.16 -19.91 16.15
C PRO A 37 4.42 -20.00 17.49
N PRO A 38 4.72 -21.03 18.31
CA PRO A 38 4.23 -21.10 19.66
C PRO A 38 4.79 -19.93 20.50
N LEU A 39 4.02 -19.51 21.49
CA LEU A 39 4.45 -18.43 22.39
C LEU A 39 5.71 -18.85 23.17
N LEU A 40 6.63 -17.92 23.27
CA LEU A 40 7.86 -18.07 24.03
C LEU A 40 7.68 -17.52 25.45
N GLY A 41 8.39 -18.11 26.41
CA GLY A 41 8.39 -17.64 27.78
C GLY A 41 9.36 -16.48 28.04
N ALA A 42 9.69 -16.27 29.34
CA ALA A 42 10.59 -15.19 29.75
C ALA A 42 12.00 -15.32 29.14
N ASP A 43 12.51 -16.53 29.00
CA ASP A 43 13.79 -16.82 28.38
C ASP A 43 13.63 -17.13 26.88
N SER A 44 13.06 -16.18 26.14
CA SER A 44 12.59 -16.36 24.76
C SER A 44 13.65 -16.92 23.80
N VAL A 45 14.92 -16.52 23.97
CA VAL A 45 16.04 -17.02 23.13
C VAL A 45 16.33 -18.50 23.43
N ASP A 46 16.34 -18.90 24.68
CA ASP A 46 16.58 -20.30 25.08
C ASP A 46 15.39 -21.18 24.69
N ASP A 47 14.17 -20.68 24.88
CA ASP A 47 12.96 -21.34 24.42
C ASP A 47 12.96 -21.57 22.91
N PHE A 48 13.32 -20.55 22.13
CA PHE A 48 13.41 -20.69 20.69
C PHE A 48 14.50 -21.67 20.27
N LEU A 49 15.72 -21.55 20.80
CA LEU A 49 16.86 -22.36 20.37
C LEU A 49 16.75 -23.84 20.76
N PHE A 50 16.18 -24.13 21.95
CA PHE A 50 16.29 -25.46 22.52
C PHE A 50 14.94 -26.18 22.70
N ARG A 51 13.83 -25.44 22.75
CA ARG A 51 12.50 -26.01 22.98
C ARG A 51 11.62 -26.01 21.74
N THR A 52 11.31 -24.82 21.19
CA THR A 52 10.33 -24.70 20.12
C THR A 52 10.94 -24.89 18.72
N ARG A 53 12.08 -24.26 18.45
CA ARG A 53 12.78 -24.24 17.16
C ARG A 53 11.90 -23.80 15.99
N GLN A 54 10.81 -23.09 16.29
CA GLN A 54 9.84 -22.58 15.33
C GLN A 54 9.74 -21.07 15.45
N GLY A 55 9.84 -20.36 14.33
CA GLY A 55 9.79 -18.92 14.32
C GLY A 55 9.91 -18.33 12.94
N PHE A 56 9.89 -17.03 12.87
CA PHE A 56 10.12 -16.23 11.66
C PHE A 56 11.36 -15.35 11.81
N CYS A 57 11.66 -14.50 10.83
CA CYS A 57 12.93 -13.77 10.72
C CYS A 57 13.40 -13.09 12.02
N GLU A 58 12.47 -12.50 12.80
CA GLU A 58 12.82 -11.85 14.08
C GLU A 58 13.40 -12.85 15.10
N HIS A 59 12.86 -14.05 15.19
CA HIS A 59 13.33 -15.09 16.10
C HIS A 59 14.74 -15.52 15.75
N TYR A 60 15.01 -15.77 14.46
CA TYR A 60 16.32 -16.15 13.95
C TYR A 60 17.34 -15.04 14.12
N ALA A 61 16.99 -13.81 13.73
CA ALA A 61 17.90 -12.68 13.84
C ALA A 61 18.25 -12.34 15.29
N SER A 62 17.24 -12.32 16.19
CA SER A 62 17.46 -12.01 17.61
C SER A 62 18.27 -13.09 18.32
N ALA A 63 17.97 -14.38 18.08
CA ALA A 63 18.71 -15.48 18.67
C ALA A 63 20.15 -15.51 18.16
N PHE A 64 20.37 -15.29 16.86
CA PHE A 64 21.71 -15.19 16.28
C PHE A 64 22.51 -14.04 16.91
N VAL A 65 21.93 -12.85 16.99
CA VAL A 65 22.59 -11.68 17.60
C VAL A 65 22.90 -11.92 19.07
N PHE A 66 22.00 -12.56 19.80
CA PHE A 66 22.25 -12.94 21.20
C PHE A 66 23.47 -13.88 21.32
N LEU A 67 23.51 -14.93 20.50
CA LEU A 67 24.64 -15.88 20.47
C LEU A 67 25.95 -15.18 20.12
N MET A 68 25.94 -14.31 19.10
CA MET A 68 27.14 -13.56 18.70
C MET A 68 27.64 -12.64 19.80
N ARG A 69 26.78 -11.86 20.43
CA ARG A 69 27.15 -10.97 21.54
C ARG A 69 27.69 -11.76 22.73
N ALA A 70 27.03 -12.86 23.09
CA ALA A 70 27.49 -13.75 24.17
C ALA A 70 28.81 -14.43 23.84
N ALA A 71 29.08 -14.71 22.56
CA ALA A 71 30.36 -15.23 22.08
C ALA A 71 31.45 -14.15 21.90
N GLY A 72 31.15 -12.88 22.25
CA GLY A 72 32.14 -11.78 22.16
C GLY A 72 32.28 -11.18 20.75
N VAL A 73 31.33 -11.41 19.87
CA VAL A 73 31.25 -10.77 18.53
C VAL A 73 30.21 -9.65 18.57
N PRO A 74 30.61 -8.39 18.31
CA PRO A 74 29.63 -7.32 18.23
C PRO A 74 28.63 -7.60 17.11
N ALA A 75 27.35 -7.54 17.43
CA ALA A 75 26.26 -7.83 16.49
C ALA A 75 25.02 -6.99 16.78
N ARG A 76 24.19 -6.75 15.77
CA ARG A 76 22.94 -6.03 15.88
C ARG A 76 21.86 -6.65 15.01
N VAL A 77 20.60 -6.55 15.45
CA VAL A 77 19.45 -6.83 14.61
C VAL A 77 19.20 -5.62 13.74
N VAL A 78 18.91 -5.85 12.48
CA VAL A 78 18.51 -4.83 11.52
C VAL A 78 17.14 -5.21 10.98
N THR A 79 16.24 -4.26 10.90
CA THR A 79 14.91 -4.43 10.33
C THR A 79 14.74 -3.56 9.10
N GLY A 80 13.98 -4.03 8.14
CA GLY A 80 13.72 -3.33 6.89
C GLY A 80 12.80 -4.14 6.00
N TYR A 81 12.98 -3.99 4.71
CA TYR A 81 12.23 -4.74 3.72
C TYR A 81 13.19 -5.51 2.83
N GLN A 82 12.76 -6.67 2.38
CA GLN A 82 13.52 -7.52 1.47
C GLN A 82 12.64 -7.99 0.32
N GLY A 83 13.04 -7.60 -0.90
CA GLY A 83 12.23 -7.78 -2.08
C GLY A 83 11.40 -6.56 -2.41
N GLY A 84 10.42 -6.75 -3.26
CA GLY A 84 9.53 -5.75 -3.83
C GLY A 84 9.21 -6.12 -5.28
N GLU A 85 8.17 -5.52 -5.82
CA GLU A 85 7.70 -5.75 -7.19
C GLU A 85 7.83 -4.46 -7.99
N ALA A 86 8.52 -4.52 -9.14
CA ALA A 86 8.56 -3.38 -10.05
C ALA A 86 7.18 -3.23 -10.73
N ASN A 87 6.63 -2.03 -10.69
CA ASN A 87 5.48 -1.63 -11.49
C ASN A 87 5.98 -0.78 -12.67
N ASP A 88 6.21 -1.43 -13.80
CA ASP A 88 6.73 -0.77 -15.01
C ASP A 88 5.75 0.25 -15.58
N LEU A 89 4.43 0.07 -15.35
CA LEU A 89 3.39 1.01 -15.79
C LEU A 89 3.44 2.33 -15.00
N GLY A 90 3.77 2.26 -13.71
CA GLY A 90 3.87 3.43 -12.83
C GLY A 90 5.30 3.95 -12.65
N GLY A 91 6.32 3.18 -13.05
CA GLY A 91 7.74 3.54 -12.90
C GLY A 91 8.23 3.54 -11.44
N TYR A 92 7.64 2.72 -10.57
CA TYR A 92 7.99 2.63 -9.14
C TYR A 92 8.07 1.19 -8.62
N PHE A 93 8.63 1.01 -7.42
CA PHE A 93 8.65 -0.26 -6.72
C PHE A 93 7.54 -0.34 -5.69
N ILE A 94 6.80 -1.44 -5.71
CA ILE A 94 5.81 -1.79 -4.70
C ILE A 94 6.51 -2.60 -3.62
N VAL A 95 6.61 -2.06 -2.41
CA VAL A 95 7.13 -2.76 -1.23
C VAL A 95 5.98 -3.00 -0.27
N ARG A 96 5.64 -4.26 -0.04
CA ARG A 96 4.49 -4.65 0.79
C ARG A 96 4.93 -4.92 2.23
N GLN A 97 4.01 -4.83 3.16
CA GLN A 97 4.29 -5.23 4.54
C GLN A 97 4.72 -6.70 4.67
N SER A 98 4.28 -7.56 3.76
CA SER A 98 4.75 -8.95 3.65
C SER A 98 6.24 -9.07 3.32
N ASP A 99 6.86 -8.02 2.75
CA ASP A 99 8.28 -7.97 2.43
C ASP A 99 9.13 -7.51 3.62
N ALA A 100 8.49 -7.15 4.75
CA ALA A 100 9.18 -6.82 5.99
C ALA A 100 10.07 -7.99 6.42
N HIS A 101 11.29 -7.68 6.80
CA HIS A 101 12.30 -8.66 7.14
C HIS A 101 13.25 -8.17 8.23
N ALA A 102 13.76 -9.11 9.03
CA ALA A 102 14.78 -8.86 10.02
C ALA A 102 16.00 -9.75 9.74
N TRP A 103 17.17 -9.16 9.79
CA TRP A 103 18.46 -9.86 9.65
C TRP A 103 19.45 -9.39 10.71
N ALA A 104 20.61 -9.96 10.72
CA ALA A 104 21.69 -9.56 11.61
C ALA A 104 22.81 -8.86 10.86
N GLU A 105 23.53 -8.00 11.55
CA GLU A 105 24.84 -7.54 11.15
C GLU A 105 25.83 -7.82 12.26
N VAL A 106 27.04 -8.27 11.88
CA VAL A 106 28.15 -8.54 12.77
C VAL A 106 29.34 -7.67 12.42
N TRP A 107 30.05 -7.21 13.43
CA TRP A 107 31.31 -6.47 13.20
C TRP A 107 32.48 -7.41 13.06
N LEU A 108 33.13 -7.36 11.92
CA LEU A 108 34.32 -8.14 11.62
C LEU A 108 35.53 -7.20 11.43
N ALA A 109 36.64 -7.46 12.15
CA ALA A 109 37.82 -6.62 12.04
C ALA A 109 38.34 -6.60 10.59
N GLY A 110 38.64 -5.41 10.09
CA GLY A 110 39.11 -5.23 8.70
C GLY A 110 38.01 -5.23 7.63
N ARG A 111 36.77 -5.62 7.96
CA ARG A 111 35.64 -5.66 7.03
C ARG A 111 34.48 -4.73 7.44
N GLY A 112 34.45 -4.31 8.72
CA GLY A 112 33.35 -3.53 9.25
C GLY A 112 32.07 -4.34 9.53
N TRP A 113 30.91 -3.70 9.43
CA TRP A 113 29.63 -4.36 9.58
C TRP A 113 29.31 -5.24 8.37
N ALA A 114 29.20 -6.53 8.61
CA ALA A 114 28.85 -7.54 7.61
C ALA A 114 27.45 -8.06 7.84
N ARG A 115 26.62 -8.04 6.80
CA ARG A 115 25.26 -8.60 6.83
C ARG A 115 25.33 -10.12 6.93
N VAL A 116 24.54 -10.67 7.84
CA VAL A 116 24.30 -12.09 8.02
C VAL A 116 22.82 -12.31 8.16
N ASP A 117 22.25 -13.15 7.30
CA ASP A 117 20.84 -13.49 7.36
C ASP A 117 20.65 -14.94 7.83
N PRO A 118 20.38 -15.16 9.12
CA PRO A 118 20.23 -16.52 9.65
C PRO A 118 18.98 -17.22 9.13
N THR A 119 17.97 -16.46 8.65
CA THR A 119 16.77 -17.03 8.03
C THR A 119 17.12 -17.80 6.75
N ALA A 120 18.12 -17.35 6.00
CA ALA A 120 18.59 -18.03 4.79
C ALA A 120 19.13 -19.44 5.05
N ALA A 121 19.59 -19.73 6.28
CA ALA A 121 20.07 -21.06 6.65
C ALA A 121 18.92 -22.09 6.79
N VAL A 122 17.69 -21.63 7.06
CA VAL A 122 16.52 -22.47 7.33
C VAL A 122 15.51 -22.41 6.18
N ALA A 123 15.27 -21.21 5.68
CA ALA A 123 14.27 -20.94 4.65
C ALA A 123 14.89 -20.07 3.54
N PRO A 124 15.77 -20.60 2.70
CA PRO A 124 16.45 -19.83 1.65
C PRO A 124 15.46 -19.23 0.63
N GLY A 125 14.32 -19.87 0.37
CA GLY A 125 13.24 -19.33 -0.46
C GLY A 125 12.65 -18.04 0.10
N ARG A 126 12.52 -17.91 1.43
CA ARG A 126 12.05 -16.67 2.07
C ARG A 126 12.93 -15.48 1.72
N VAL A 127 14.24 -15.72 1.66
CA VAL A 127 15.23 -14.67 1.42
C VAL A 127 15.36 -14.34 -0.07
N ARG A 128 15.17 -15.32 -0.96
CA ARG A 128 15.27 -15.14 -2.42
C ARG A 128 13.97 -14.70 -3.06
N ASP A 129 12.87 -15.36 -2.70
CA ASP A 129 11.61 -15.30 -3.44
C ASP A 129 10.48 -14.66 -2.61
N GLY A 130 10.78 -14.19 -1.40
CA GLY A 130 9.85 -13.51 -0.50
C GLY A 130 9.06 -14.46 0.41
N LEU A 131 8.12 -13.87 1.17
CA LEU A 131 7.38 -14.57 2.22
C LEU A 131 6.58 -15.77 1.68
N TYR A 132 5.96 -15.61 0.53
CA TYR A 132 5.07 -16.64 -0.04
C TYR A 132 5.80 -17.92 -0.44
N ALA A 133 7.07 -17.83 -0.82
CA ALA A 133 7.87 -19.00 -1.16
C ALA A 133 8.30 -19.82 0.07
N ALA A 134 8.38 -19.19 1.23
CA ALA A 134 8.80 -19.85 2.47
C ALA A 134 7.66 -20.50 3.24
N VAL A 135 6.44 -19.99 3.07
CA VAL A 135 5.21 -20.43 3.76
C VAL A 135 4.34 -21.22 2.78
N ALA A 136 4.96 -22.08 1.99
CA ALA A 136 4.23 -23.00 1.11
C ALA A 136 3.50 -24.07 1.93
N ASP A 137 2.45 -23.65 2.67
CA ASP A 137 1.38 -24.55 3.06
C ASP A 137 0.39 -24.59 1.88
N PRO A 138 0.30 -25.73 1.15
CA PRO A 138 -0.55 -25.83 -0.04
C PRO A 138 -2.05 -25.62 0.24
N GLY A 139 -2.44 -25.57 1.50
CA GLY A 139 -3.85 -25.54 1.92
C GLY A 139 -4.45 -24.15 2.09
N LEU A 140 -3.67 -23.12 2.39
CA LEU A 140 -4.30 -21.87 2.85
C LEU A 140 -4.56 -20.83 1.76
N LEU A 141 -3.79 -20.79 0.66
CA LEU A 141 -4.03 -19.84 -0.42
C LEU A 141 -3.45 -20.33 -1.77
N PRO A 142 -4.13 -21.27 -2.48
CA PRO A 142 -3.70 -21.69 -3.83
C PRO A 142 -3.59 -20.52 -4.82
N PHE A 143 -4.35 -19.47 -4.58
CA PHE A 143 -4.43 -18.27 -5.39
C PHE A 143 -3.19 -17.34 -5.23
N LEU A 144 -2.62 -17.23 -4.02
CA LEU A 144 -1.48 -16.35 -3.76
C LEU A 144 -0.12 -17.06 -3.94
N ALA A 145 -0.05 -18.36 -3.72
CA ALA A 145 1.16 -19.16 -3.88
C ALA A 145 1.60 -19.32 -5.36
N ARG A 146 0.67 -19.17 -6.31
CA ARG A 146 0.94 -19.24 -7.75
C ARG A 146 1.49 -17.95 -8.37
N ARG A 147 1.81 -16.96 -7.58
CA ARG A 147 2.37 -15.69 -8.06
C ARG A 147 3.80 -15.78 -8.62
N GLY A 148 4.43 -16.94 -8.49
CA GLY A 148 5.81 -17.18 -8.92
C GLY A 148 6.00 -18.11 -10.12
N GLY A 149 4.98 -18.68 -10.72
CA GLY A 149 5.22 -19.64 -11.82
C GLY A 149 3.98 -20.13 -12.52
N GLY A 150 3.68 -19.59 -13.67
CA GLY A 150 2.70 -20.15 -14.59
C GLY A 150 1.83 -19.09 -15.26
N GLY A 151 1.93 -18.94 -16.58
CA GLY A 151 1.28 -17.90 -17.39
C GLY A 151 -0.24 -17.81 -17.39
N GLU A 152 -0.94 -18.66 -16.62
CA GLU A 152 -2.41 -18.68 -16.59
C GLU A 152 -3.07 -17.48 -15.87
N TYR A 153 -2.29 -16.70 -15.07
CA TYR A 153 -2.82 -15.57 -14.32
C TYR A 153 -2.05 -14.26 -14.55
N GLU A 154 -1.23 -14.19 -15.60
CA GLU A 154 -0.47 -12.99 -15.94
C GLU A 154 -1.39 -11.78 -16.17
N TRP A 155 -2.53 -11.99 -16.79
CA TRP A 155 -3.52 -10.93 -16.99
C TRP A 155 -4.10 -10.39 -15.68
N LEU A 156 -4.31 -11.23 -14.64
CA LEU A 156 -4.75 -10.79 -13.32
C LEU A 156 -3.64 -9.97 -12.63
N ARG A 157 -2.39 -10.37 -12.79
CA ARG A 157 -1.25 -9.60 -12.29
C ARG A 157 -1.18 -8.23 -12.99
N GLN A 158 -1.33 -8.20 -14.31
CA GLN A 158 -1.37 -6.97 -15.07
C GLN A 158 -2.53 -6.06 -14.63
N LEU A 159 -3.71 -6.60 -14.40
CA LEU A 159 -4.85 -5.85 -13.86
C LEU A 159 -4.54 -5.28 -12.45
N ALA A 160 -3.92 -6.08 -11.59
CA ALA A 160 -3.55 -5.63 -10.25
C ALA A 160 -2.50 -4.52 -10.29
N LEU A 161 -1.49 -4.62 -11.16
CA LEU A 161 -0.48 -3.57 -11.36
C LEU A 161 -1.08 -2.30 -11.97
N THR A 162 -2.02 -2.44 -12.91
CA THR A 162 -2.75 -1.31 -13.50
C THR A 162 -3.60 -0.59 -12.46
N TRP A 163 -4.33 -1.36 -11.64
CA TRP A 163 -5.12 -0.80 -10.54
C TRP A 163 -4.25 -0.08 -9.51
N ASP A 164 -3.10 -0.68 -9.17
CA ASP A 164 -2.16 -0.10 -8.23
C ASP A 164 -1.55 1.20 -8.79
N ALA A 165 -1.17 1.23 -10.08
CA ALA A 165 -0.70 2.43 -10.77
C ALA A 165 -1.76 3.54 -10.78
N LEU A 166 -3.03 3.19 -11.05
CA LEU A 166 -4.14 4.13 -11.03
C LEU A 166 -4.38 4.70 -9.63
N ASN A 167 -4.37 3.83 -8.63
CA ASN A 167 -4.55 4.23 -7.23
C ASN A 167 -3.38 5.10 -6.72
N ASN A 168 -2.15 4.76 -7.11
CA ASN A 168 -0.98 5.57 -6.79
C ASN A 168 -1.05 6.94 -7.46
N SER A 169 -1.41 7.00 -8.75
CA SER A 169 -1.63 8.26 -9.46
C SER A 169 -2.72 9.10 -8.80
N TRP A 170 -3.82 8.47 -8.37
CA TRP A 170 -4.86 9.15 -7.60
C TRP A 170 -4.32 9.72 -6.29
N ASN A 171 -3.54 8.94 -5.55
CA ASN A 171 -2.94 9.40 -4.30
C ASN A 171 -1.98 10.58 -4.52
N GLU A 172 -1.17 10.53 -5.57
CA GLU A 172 -0.24 11.61 -5.93
C GLU A 172 -0.95 12.87 -6.43
N TRP A 173 -1.95 12.73 -7.29
CA TRP A 173 -2.61 13.86 -7.94
C TRP A 173 -3.76 14.44 -7.15
N VAL A 174 -4.48 13.64 -6.38
CA VAL A 174 -5.68 14.07 -5.66
C VAL A 174 -5.44 14.20 -4.17
N LEU A 175 -4.90 13.17 -3.51
CA LEU A 175 -4.72 13.21 -2.05
C LEU A 175 -3.47 14.00 -1.63
N ALA A 176 -2.40 13.97 -2.42
CA ALA A 176 -1.20 14.78 -2.20
C ALA A 176 -1.28 16.16 -2.88
N TYR A 177 -2.48 16.61 -3.28
CA TYR A 177 -2.71 17.92 -3.88
C TYR A 177 -2.56 19.00 -2.81
N GLY A 178 -1.31 19.39 -2.58
CA GLY A 178 -0.95 20.44 -1.61
C GLY A 178 -0.90 21.83 -2.25
N PRO A 179 -0.75 22.89 -1.41
CA PRO A 179 -0.71 24.28 -1.88
C PRO A 179 0.36 24.55 -2.95
N ASP A 180 1.48 23.84 -2.91
CA ASP A 180 2.56 24.05 -3.87
C ASP A 180 2.24 23.46 -5.26
N ARG A 181 1.64 22.27 -5.33
CA ARG A 181 1.14 21.72 -6.60
C ARG A 181 -0.04 22.52 -7.15
N GLN A 182 -0.88 23.09 -6.30
CA GLN A 182 -1.93 23.98 -6.72
C GLN A 182 -1.39 25.23 -7.43
N LYS A 183 -0.33 25.83 -6.87
CA LYS A 183 0.36 26.97 -7.48
C LYS A 183 0.99 26.59 -8.83
N GLU A 184 1.64 25.44 -8.91
CA GLU A 184 2.28 24.94 -10.14
C GLU A 184 1.25 24.69 -11.23
N PHE A 185 0.12 24.06 -10.91
CA PHE A 185 -0.98 23.85 -11.84
C PHE A 185 -1.59 25.17 -12.34
N LEU A 186 -1.83 26.13 -11.44
CA LEU A 186 -2.38 27.43 -11.79
C LEU A 186 -1.40 28.27 -12.61
N SER A 187 -0.10 28.19 -12.29
CA SER A 187 0.93 28.86 -13.09
C SER A 187 1.03 28.29 -14.51
N GLY A 188 0.86 26.97 -14.68
CA GLY A 188 0.80 26.30 -15.97
C GLY A 188 -0.42 26.70 -16.82
N LEU A 189 -1.50 27.16 -16.20
CA LEU A 189 -2.69 27.72 -16.87
C LEU A 189 -2.53 29.21 -17.21
N GLY A 190 -1.36 29.81 -16.95
CA GLY A 190 -1.08 31.23 -17.22
C GLY A 190 -1.49 32.18 -16.11
N PHE A 191 -1.94 31.68 -14.95
CA PHE A 191 -2.10 32.48 -13.77
C PHE A 191 -0.72 32.69 -13.14
N GLY A 192 -0.31 33.96 -12.95
CA GLY A 192 0.95 34.33 -12.28
C GLY A 192 1.01 33.87 -10.82
N PRO A 193 1.98 34.31 -10.00
CA PRO A 193 2.03 33.99 -8.59
C PRO A 193 0.72 34.41 -7.92
N VAL A 194 -0.12 33.42 -7.67
CA VAL A 194 -1.54 33.60 -7.29
C VAL A 194 -1.61 34.19 -5.89
N ASP A 195 -2.04 35.44 -5.80
CA ASP A 195 -2.43 36.06 -4.54
C ASP A 195 -3.83 35.59 -4.13
N TRP A 196 -4.07 35.45 -2.81
CA TRP A 196 -5.36 35.03 -2.28
C TRP A 196 -6.53 35.90 -2.76
N ALA A 197 -6.28 37.18 -3.07
CA ALA A 197 -7.26 38.10 -3.62
C ALA A 197 -7.71 37.68 -5.02
N GLU A 198 -6.76 37.32 -5.90
CA GLU A 198 -7.07 36.85 -7.27
C GLU A 198 -7.84 35.52 -7.27
N MET A 199 -7.48 34.57 -6.40
CA MET A 199 -8.22 33.34 -6.24
C MET A 199 -9.67 33.57 -5.78
N THR A 200 -9.86 34.49 -4.83
CA THR A 200 -11.18 34.83 -4.31
C THR A 200 -12.04 35.45 -5.41
N VAL A 201 -11.46 36.35 -6.22
CA VAL A 201 -12.14 36.95 -7.37
C VAL A 201 -12.51 35.87 -8.41
N ALA A 202 -11.56 35.03 -8.80
CA ALA A 202 -11.79 33.96 -9.78
C ALA A 202 -12.90 32.99 -9.30
N MET A 203 -12.87 32.59 -8.04
CA MET A 203 -13.87 31.71 -7.45
C MET A 203 -15.25 32.38 -7.42
N THR A 204 -15.32 33.68 -7.03
CA THR A 204 -16.57 34.44 -7.00
C THR A 204 -17.17 34.60 -8.38
N VAL A 205 -16.34 34.91 -9.39
CA VAL A 205 -16.78 35.02 -10.80
C VAL A 205 -17.29 33.69 -11.34
N THR A 206 -16.58 32.60 -11.05
CA THR A 206 -16.96 31.26 -11.51
C THR A 206 -18.27 30.80 -10.86
N LEU A 207 -18.42 30.93 -9.54
CA LEU A 207 -19.64 30.59 -8.80
C LEU A 207 -20.81 31.48 -9.22
N GLY A 208 -20.57 32.79 -9.37
CA GLY A 208 -21.58 33.74 -9.85
C GLY A 208 -22.03 33.42 -11.27
N GLY A 209 -21.11 33.15 -12.18
CA GLY A 209 -21.39 32.74 -13.56
C GLY A 209 -22.19 31.44 -13.63
N PHE A 210 -21.79 30.43 -12.84
CA PHE A 210 -22.53 29.17 -12.74
C PHE A 210 -23.95 29.38 -12.18
N GLY A 211 -24.07 30.19 -11.14
CA GLY A 211 -25.37 30.57 -10.56
C GLY A 211 -26.32 31.23 -11.59
N LEU A 212 -25.77 32.19 -12.38
CA LEU A 212 -26.52 32.83 -13.44
C LEU A 212 -26.94 31.85 -14.54
N LEU A 213 -26.08 30.93 -14.93
CA LEU A 213 -26.39 29.86 -15.89
C LEU A 213 -27.54 28.98 -15.40
N VAL A 214 -27.50 28.54 -14.13
CA VAL A 214 -28.54 27.72 -13.51
C VAL A 214 -29.85 28.48 -13.44
N ILE A 215 -29.83 29.75 -13.03
CA ILE A 215 -31.04 30.63 -12.99
C ILE A 215 -31.60 30.82 -14.40
N GLY A 216 -30.79 31.14 -15.38
CA GLY A 216 -31.20 31.29 -16.77
C GLY A 216 -31.77 30.00 -17.36
N TRP A 217 -31.19 28.85 -17.04
CA TRP A 217 -31.72 27.54 -17.43
C TRP A 217 -33.06 27.22 -16.76
N ARG A 218 -33.23 27.54 -15.46
CA ARG A 218 -34.53 27.42 -14.76
C ARG A 218 -35.57 28.36 -15.34
N TRP A 219 -35.21 29.59 -15.68
CA TRP A 219 -36.14 30.53 -16.31
C TRP A 219 -36.57 30.06 -17.69
N ARG A 220 -35.68 29.57 -18.52
CA ARG A 220 -36.00 28.95 -19.81
C ARG A 220 -36.93 27.75 -19.65
N ARG A 221 -36.73 26.91 -18.64
CA ARG A 221 -37.61 25.77 -18.36
C ARG A 221 -38.97 26.18 -17.77
N ARG A 222 -39.06 27.27 -17.00
CA ARG A 222 -40.34 27.80 -16.51
C ARG A 222 -41.23 28.38 -17.62
N GLY A 223 -40.67 28.69 -18.77
CA GLY A 223 -41.42 29.17 -19.95
C GLY A 223 -42.22 28.08 -20.68
N THR A 224 -42.06 26.80 -20.33
CA THR A 224 -42.94 25.73 -20.85
C THR A 224 -44.21 25.71 -20.04
N ARG A 225 -45.11 26.71 -20.29
CA ARG A 225 -46.51 26.62 -19.84
C ARG A 225 -47.07 25.27 -20.29
N ASP A 226 -47.82 24.63 -19.41
CA ASP A 226 -48.51 23.36 -19.64
C ASP A 226 -49.07 23.33 -21.07
N PRO A 227 -48.71 22.37 -21.91
CA PRO A 227 -49.20 22.27 -23.27
C PRO A 227 -50.73 22.19 -23.30
N VAL A 228 -51.37 21.62 -22.27
CA VAL A 228 -52.80 21.53 -22.11
C VAL A 228 -53.39 22.93 -21.84
N ALA A 229 -52.79 23.69 -20.93
CA ALA A 229 -53.25 25.06 -20.65
C ALA A 229 -53.13 25.97 -21.89
N ARG A 230 -52.10 25.81 -22.71
CA ARG A 230 -51.93 26.53 -23.98
C ARG A 230 -52.96 26.13 -25.04
N ALA A 231 -53.26 24.85 -25.16
CA ALA A 231 -54.27 24.35 -26.07
C ALA A 231 -55.64 24.86 -25.67
N TRP A 232 -55.94 24.84 -24.36
CA TRP A 232 -57.16 25.36 -23.78
C TRP A 232 -57.35 26.87 -24.02
N GLN A 233 -56.35 27.67 -23.77
CA GLN A 233 -56.39 29.12 -24.05
C GLN A 233 -56.58 29.41 -25.55
N ARG A 234 -55.96 28.64 -26.45
CA ARG A 234 -56.22 28.78 -27.89
C ARG A 234 -57.61 28.40 -28.30
N PHE A 235 -58.22 27.39 -27.69
CA PHE A 235 -59.57 26.95 -27.89
C PHE A 235 -60.60 28.04 -27.41
N CYS A 236 -60.40 28.53 -26.20
CA CYS A 236 -61.22 29.62 -25.66
C CYS A 236 -61.11 30.88 -26.49
N ALA A 237 -59.92 31.25 -27.00
CA ALA A 237 -59.78 32.41 -27.89
C ALA A 237 -60.45 32.22 -29.23
N ARG A 238 -60.59 31.00 -29.78
CA ARG A 238 -61.37 30.71 -30.98
C ARG A 238 -62.87 30.80 -30.75
N LEU A 239 -63.35 30.32 -29.61
CA LEU A 239 -64.78 30.44 -29.23
C LEU A 239 -65.21 31.90 -29.02
N ALA A 240 -64.37 32.70 -28.36
CA ALA A 240 -64.61 34.12 -28.16
C ALA A 240 -64.75 34.88 -29.51
N ARG A 241 -63.99 34.53 -30.56
CA ARG A 241 -64.17 35.12 -31.90
C ARG A 241 -65.43 34.73 -32.59
N ARG A 242 -66.16 33.69 -32.10
CA ARG A 242 -67.49 33.28 -32.59
C ARG A 242 -68.65 33.78 -31.71
N GLY A 243 -68.36 34.73 -30.81
CA GLY A 243 -69.35 35.32 -29.94
C GLY A 243 -69.67 34.56 -28.65
N LEU A 244 -68.91 33.45 -28.39
CA LEU A 244 -69.05 32.62 -27.17
C LEU A 244 -67.91 32.93 -26.23
N ALA A 245 -67.92 34.12 -25.62
CA ALA A 245 -66.89 34.49 -24.63
C ALA A 245 -67.19 33.81 -23.29
N ARG A 246 -66.19 33.16 -22.68
CA ARG A 246 -66.26 32.58 -21.33
C ARG A 246 -65.65 33.52 -20.30
N GLY A 247 -66.25 33.53 -19.11
CA GLY A 247 -65.71 34.31 -17.98
C GLY A 247 -64.48 33.75 -17.42
N PRO A 248 -63.63 34.57 -16.75
CA PRO A 248 -62.29 34.14 -16.25
C PRO A 248 -62.36 33.08 -15.16
N HIS A 249 -63.54 32.76 -14.60
CA HIS A 249 -63.70 31.78 -13.52
C HIS A 249 -64.39 30.48 -13.93
N GLU A 250 -64.74 30.34 -15.20
CA GLU A 250 -65.39 29.13 -15.71
C GLU A 250 -64.30 28.11 -16.12
N GLY A 251 -64.07 27.07 -15.27
CA GLY A 251 -63.21 25.97 -15.56
C GLY A 251 -63.66 25.06 -16.70
N PRO A 252 -62.86 24.14 -17.21
CA PRO A 252 -63.38 23.07 -18.05
C PRO A 252 -64.34 22.22 -17.23
N LEU A 253 -65.50 21.93 -17.82
CA LEU A 253 -66.54 21.01 -17.28
C LEU A 253 -65.91 19.61 -17.23
#